data_e6761c5e58d83943edf3cf90d9670a5d
#
_entry.id   e6761c5e58d83943edf3cf90d9670a5d
#
_cell.length_a   1.000
_cell.length_b   1.000
_cell.length_c   1.000
_cell.angle_alpha   90.00
_cell.angle_beta   90.00
_cell.angle_gamma   90.00
#
_symmetry.space_group_name_H-M   'P 1'
#
loop_
_entity.id
_entity.type
_entity.pdbx_description
1 polymer ?
#
loop_
_entity_poly.entity_id
_entity_poly.type
_entity_poly.pdbx_seq_one_letter_code
_entity_poly.pdbx_strand_id
1 'polypeptide(L)'
;MKHFKQIRLNLIIFGLPFLLALFSCNNDDSSVDDLENIDFTKEDNAALQFMLEEEKLARDTYTYLDEIWEINQFSNIKKSEQSHMNAVIGLLGQYSISYTLLPYGEFNNQEIQKLYDRFIDYGSENRANALEVGASIEDLDIVDLANYIDATTNSAMIKVFESLQCGSRNHLRSFVDAIELSGNTYEPHYLTQEDYTVIINDSQEQCGR
;
A
#
# COMPACT_ATOMS: atom_id res chain seq x y z
N MET A 1 -0.51 -17.85 -22.73
CA MET A 1 -1.16 -16.59 -22.32
C MET A 1 -2.44 -16.95 -21.56
N LYS A 2 -2.35 -17.03 -20.24
CA LYS A 2 -3.54 -17.19 -19.37
C LYS A 2 -3.93 -15.78 -18.92
N HIS A 3 -5.08 -15.30 -19.36
CA HIS A 3 -5.59 -13.96 -19.02
C HIS A 3 -5.82 -13.85 -17.50
N PHE A 4 -5.18 -12.91 -16.85
CA PHE A 4 -5.53 -12.47 -15.51
C PHE A 4 -6.94 -11.88 -15.54
N LYS A 5 -7.85 -12.47 -14.80
CA LYS A 5 -9.23 -12.00 -14.70
C LYS A 5 -9.31 -10.99 -13.58
N GLN A 6 -9.50 -9.74 -13.93
CA GLN A 6 -9.72 -8.66 -12.97
C GLN A 6 -10.86 -9.03 -12.00
N ILE A 7 -10.57 -9.00 -10.72
CA ILE A 7 -11.59 -9.08 -9.68
C ILE A 7 -11.85 -7.64 -9.25
N ARG A 8 -12.94 -7.06 -9.76
CA ARG A 8 -13.42 -5.76 -9.26
C ARG A 8 -14.02 -5.97 -7.88
N LEU A 9 -13.43 -5.34 -6.89
CA LEU A 9 -13.99 -5.27 -5.55
C LEU A 9 -15.21 -4.31 -5.59
N ASN A 10 -16.43 -4.85 -5.52
CA ASN A 10 -17.64 -4.05 -5.44
C ASN A 10 -17.81 -3.53 -4.01
N LEU A 11 -17.58 -2.24 -3.84
CA LEU A 11 -17.91 -1.53 -2.61
C LEU A 11 -19.45 -1.45 -2.49
N ILE A 12 -20.04 -2.19 -1.55
CA ILE A 12 -21.49 -2.13 -1.26
C ILE A 12 -21.71 -0.97 -0.29
N ILE A 13 -22.25 0.12 -0.80
CA ILE A 13 -22.70 1.25 0.02
C ILE A 13 -24.06 0.87 0.64
N PHE A 14 -24.08 0.61 1.94
CA PHE A 14 -25.32 0.48 2.71
C PHE A 14 -25.78 1.87 3.16
N GLY A 15 -26.83 2.37 2.51
CA GLY A 15 -27.54 3.55 2.96
C GLY A 15 -28.40 3.22 4.20
N LEU A 16 -28.20 3.94 5.29
CA LEU A 16 -29.03 3.87 6.50
C LEU A 16 -29.92 5.11 6.58
N PRO A 17 -31.24 4.98 6.87
CA PRO A 17 -32.15 6.12 6.93
C PRO A 17 -31.97 6.92 8.23
N PHE A 18 -32.04 8.22 8.07
CA PHE A 18 -31.95 9.26 9.08
C PHE A 18 -33.21 9.25 9.96
N LEU A 19 -33.04 8.98 11.24
CA LEU A 19 -34.12 9.13 12.26
C LEU A 19 -33.78 10.29 13.19
N LEU A 20 -34.51 11.39 13.09
CA LEU A 20 -34.42 12.51 14.02
C LEU A 20 -35.07 12.13 15.35
N ALA A 21 -34.27 12.20 16.43
CA ALA A 21 -34.81 12.25 17.78
C ALA A 21 -34.27 13.49 18.50
N LEU A 22 -35.22 14.39 18.85
CA LEU A 22 -34.94 15.54 19.71
C LEU A 22 -34.86 15.08 21.15
N PHE A 23 -33.76 15.36 21.84
CA PHE A 23 -33.73 15.33 23.30
C PHE A 23 -32.93 16.51 23.90
N SER A 24 -33.61 17.07 24.81
CA SER A 24 -33.43 18.10 25.81
C SER A 24 -32.05 18.20 26.49
N CYS A 25 -31.64 19.45 26.76
CA CYS A 25 -30.53 19.84 27.61
C CYS A 25 -30.64 19.31 29.01
N ASN A 26 -29.53 18.81 29.56
CA ASN A 26 -29.20 19.01 30.96
C ASN A 26 -27.69 19.28 31.08
N ASN A 27 -27.35 20.40 31.69
CA ASN A 27 -26.00 20.72 32.14
C ASN A 27 -25.60 19.71 33.22
N ASP A 28 -24.38 19.16 33.13
CA ASP A 28 -23.44 19.19 34.25
C ASP A 28 -22.08 18.64 33.84
N ASP A 29 -21.10 19.46 34.22
CA ASP A 29 -19.73 19.12 34.56
C ASP A 29 -18.77 18.69 33.43
N SER A 30 -17.96 19.67 33.12
CA SER A 30 -16.75 19.61 32.31
C SER A 30 -15.76 18.55 32.80
N SER A 31 -15.54 17.54 32.04
CA SER A 31 -14.25 16.88 31.99
C SER A 31 -13.51 17.41 30.74
N VAL A 32 -12.44 18.14 30.98
CA VAL A 32 -11.51 18.70 30.00
C VAL A 32 -10.57 17.60 29.54
N ASP A 33 -11.08 16.54 28.92
CA ASP A 33 -10.27 15.43 28.41
C ASP A 33 -10.71 14.89 27.03
N ASP A 34 -11.68 15.54 26.34
CA ASP A 34 -12.13 15.13 25.02
C ASP A 34 -11.66 16.08 23.88
N LEU A 35 -10.45 16.62 23.97
CA LEU A 35 -9.73 17.17 22.80
C LEU A 35 -8.85 16.08 22.15
N GLU A 36 -9.17 14.82 22.38
CA GLU A 36 -8.54 13.71 21.71
C GLU A 36 -9.12 13.54 20.30
N ASN A 37 -8.35 14.02 19.33
CA ASN A 37 -8.21 13.42 18.00
C ASN A 37 -9.49 13.27 17.17
N ILE A 38 -10.16 14.40 16.90
CA ILE A 38 -11.33 14.45 15.99
C ILE A 38 -10.97 14.02 14.54
N ASP A 39 -9.68 13.88 14.24
CA ASP A 39 -9.16 13.59 12.91
C ASP A 39 -8.76 12.11 12.66
N PHE A 40 -8.98 11.18 13.60
CA PHE A 40 -8.60 9.78 13.41
C PHE A 40 -9.82 8.85 13.52
N THR A 41 -10.15 8.18 12.42
CA THR A 41 -11.35 7.36 12.29
C THR A 41 -11.06 5.85 12.43
N LYS A 42 -12.11 5.04 12.44
CA LYS A 42 -11.94 3.57 12.36
C LYS A 42 -11.43 3.13 10.99
N GLU A 43 -11.81 3.86 9.97
CA GLU A 43 -11.36 3.67 8.59
C GLU A 43 -9.87 3.99 8.46
N ASP A 44 -9.37 5.04 9.13
CA ASP A 44 -7.94 5.35 9.21
C ASP A 44 -7.15 4.23 9.89
N ASN A 45 -7.68 3.69 10.99
CA ASN A 45 -7.07 2.53 11.65
C ASN A 45 -6.99 1.32 10.70
N ALA A 46 -8.07 1.02 9.99
CA ALA A 46 -8.09 -0.09 9.03
C ALA A 46 -7.09 0.14 7.88
N ALA A 47 -7.00 1.36 7.38
CA ALA A 47 -6.05 1.75 6.34
C ALA A 47 -4.60 1.57 6.79
N LEU A 48 -4.24 2.04 8.00
CA LEU A 48 -2.89 1.87 8.55
C LEU A 48 -2.50 0.40 8.73
N GLN A 49 -3.42 -0.43 9.22
CA GLN A 49 -3.15 -1.86 9.37
C GLN A 49 -3.01 -2.57 8.04
N PHE A 50 -3.84 -2.20 7.05
CA PHE A 50 -3.76 -2.75 5.71
C PHE A 50 -2.43 -2.36 5.05
N MET A 51 -2.08 -1.07 5.04
CA MET A 51 -0.83 -0.58 4.45
C MET A 51 0.41 -1.19 5.12
N LEU A 52 0.38 -1.43 6.44
CA LEU A 52 1.49 -2.13 7.09
C LEU A 52 1.72 -3.54 6.53
N GLU A 53 0.64 -4.27 6.23
CA GLU A 53 0.73 -5.61 5.64
C GLU A 53 1.07 -5.55 4.15
N GLU A 54 0.66 -4.51 3.43
CA GLU A 54 1.00 -4.32 2.02
C GLU A 54 2.48 -3.98 1.84
N GLU A 55 3.04 -3.07 2.64
CA GLU A 55 4.48 -2.81 2.68
C GLU A 55 5.29 -4.05 3.08
N LYS A 56 4.73 -4.85 4.01
CA LYS A 56 5.32 -6.15 4.36
C LYS A 56 5.27 -7.13 3.20
N LEU A 57 4.17 -7.15 2.43
CA LEU A 57 4.03 -7.98 1.23
C LEU A 57 5.14 -7.64 0.22
N ALA A 58 5.35 -6.36 -0.06
CA ALA A 58 6.41 -5.89 -0.95
C ALA A 58 7.79 -6.32 -0.45
N ARG A 59 8.12 -5.99 0.81
CA ARG A 59 9.41 -6.35 1.42
C ARG A 59 9.67 -7.85 1.40
N ASP A 60 8.69 -8.67 1.80
CA ASP A 60 8.87 -10.12 1.91
C ASP A 60 8.98 -10.76 0.53
N THR A 61 8.17 -10.33 -0.43
CA THR A 61 8.26 -10.78 -1.83
C THR A 61 9.62 -10.42 -2.43
N TYR A 62 10.09 -9.19 -2.24
CA TYR A 62 11.40 -8.77 -2.77
C TYR A 62 12.55 -9.47 -2.09
N THR A 63 12.43 -9.80 -0.81
CA THR A 63 13.42 -10.61 -0.12
C THR A 63 13.52 -12.01 -0.73
N TYR A 64 12.39 -12.67 -0.95
CA TYR A 64 12.33 -13.99 -1.56
C TYR A 64 12.89 -14.01 -2.99
N LEU A 65 12.45 -13.06 -3.83
CA LEU A 65 12.88 -12.99 -5.23
C LEU A 65 14.34 -12.57 -5.38
N ASP A 66 14.88 -11.77 -4.45
CA ASP A 66 16.32 -11.45 -4.39
C ASP A 66 17.17 -12.70 -4.09
N GLU A 67 16.71 -13.55 -3.16
CA GLU A 67 17.41 -14.80 -2.83
C GLU A 67 17.50 -15.78 -4.01
N ILE A 68 16.49 -15.77 -4.89
CA ILE A 68 16.46 -16.67 -6.06
C ILE A 68 17.22 -16.08 -7.25
N TRP A 69 17.02 -14.79 -7.52
CA TRP A 69 17.40 -14.19 -8.79
C TRP A 69 18.59 -13.24 -8.71
N GLU A 70 18.96 -12.77 -7.51
CA GLU A 70 20.01 -11.78 -7.28
C GLU A 70 19.88 -10.56 -8.20
N ILE A 71 18.66 -9.97 -8.25
CA ILE A 71 18.33 -8.79 -9.06
C ILE A 71 18.50 -7.53 -8.22
N ASN A 72 19.27 -6.55 -8.70
CA ASN A 72 19.58 -5.31 -7.96
C ASN A 72 18.35 -4.54 -7.50
N GLN A 73 17.26 -4.55 -8.27
CA GLN A 73 15.99 -3.91 -7.90
C GLN A 73 15.52 -4.46 -6.55
N PHE A 74 15.40 -5.78 -6.43
CA PHE A 74 14.94 -6.40 -5.19
C PHE A 74 15.85 -6.14 -4.00
N SER A 75 17.17 -6.25 -4.18
CA SER A 75 18.15 -6.06 -3.10
C SER A 75 18.17 -4.62 -2.57
N ASN A 76 17.79 -3.65 -3.38
CA ASN A 76 17.70 -2.23 -3.00
C ASN A 76 16.33 -1.87 -2.45
N ILE A 77 15.26 -2.20 -3.19
CA ILE A 77 13.90 -1.77 -2.90
C ILE A 77 13.37 -2.42 -1.61
N LYS A 78 13.66 -3.70 -1.32
CA LYS A 78 13.26 -4.32 -0.04
C LYS A 78 13.69 -3.54 1.21
N LYS A 79 14.76 -2.74 1.13
CA LYS A 79 15.22 -1.88 2.24
C LYS A 79 14.37 -0.62 2.35
N SER A 80 13.89 -0.12 1.20
CA SER A 80 12.93 0.97 1.15
C SER A 80 11.60 0.53 1.77
N GLU A 81 11.09 -0.66 1.42
CA GLU A 81 9.85 -1.19 1.97
C GLU A 81 9.93 -1.41 3.49
N GLN A 82 11.09 -1.80 4.01
CA GLN A 82 11.30 -1.81 5.46
C GLN A 82 11.19 -0.40 6.06
N SER A 83 11.63 0.64 5.35
CA SER A 83 11.50 2.03 5.80
C SER A 83 10.06 2.52 5.72
N HIS A 84 9.33 2.11 4.68
CA HIS A 84 7.90 2.35 4.53
C HIS A 84 7.10 1.69 5.67
N MET A 85 7.32 0.42 5.95
CA MET A 85 6.75 -0.25 7.12
C MET A 85 7.02 0.53 8.42
N ASN A 86 8.25 1.00 8.62
CA ASN A 86 8.62 1.74 9.83
C ASN A 86 7.87 3.09 9.92
N ALA A 87 7.59 3.75 8.80
CA ALA A 87 6.80 4.98 8.76
C ALA A 87 5.34 4.71 9.16
N VAL A 88 4.72 3.65 8.65
CA VAL A 88 3.37 3.21 9.06
C VAL A 88 3.33 2.82 10.54
N ILE A 89 4.34 2.07 11.01
CA ILE A 89 4.48 1.70 12.45
C ILE A 89 4.59 2.97 13.32
N GLY A 90 5.28 3.99 12.83
CA GLY A 90 5.37 5.28 13.50
C GLY A 90 4.00 5.94 13.72
N LEU A 91 3.13 5.90 12.69
CA LEU A 91 1.75 6.38 12.80
C LEU A 91 0.90 5.52 13.76
N LEU A 92 0.99 4.19 13.65
CA LEU A 92 0.30 3.28 14.57
C LEU A 92 0.70 3.58 16.03
N GLY A 93 1.99 3.83 16.29
CA GLY A 93 2.48 4.23 17.60
C GLY A 93 1.95 5.60 18.05
N GLN A 94 1.90 6.58 17.14
CA GLN A 94 1.37 7.92 17.41
C GLN A 94 -0.10 7.87 17.86
N TYR A 95 -0.90 6.99 17.27
CA TYR A 95 -2.32 6.81 17.58
C TYR A 95 -2.58 5.70 18.61
N SER A 96 -1.53 5.15 19.24
CA SER A 96 -1.64 4.06 20.24
C SER A 96 -2.39 2.83 19.73
N ILE A 97 -2.24 2.53 18.43
CA ILE A 97 -2.89 1.38 17.78
C ILE A 97 -2.00 0.15 17.91
N SER A 98 -2.57 -0.91 18.45
CA SER A 98 -1.92 -2.22 18.52
C SER A 98 -1.93 -2.88 17.13
N TYR A 99 -0.83 -3.46 16.76
CA TYR A 99 -0.68 -4.25 15.52
C TYR A 99 0.09 -5.54 15.79
N THR A 100 -0.01 -6.51 14.91
CA THR A 100 0.75 -7.75 14.98
C THR A 100 1.40 -8.02 13.63
N LEU A 101 2.72 -8.09 13.60
CA LEU A 101 3.47 -8.58 12.44
C LEU A 101 3.67 -10.09 12.60
N LEU A 102 3.14 -10.85 11.67
CA LEU A 102 3.40 -12.27 11.55
C LEU A 102 4.83 -12.51 10.99
N PRO A 103 5.36 -13.73 11.12
CA PRO A 103 6.65 -14.10 10.53
C PRO A 103 6.74 -13.78 9.03
N TYR A 104 7.94 -13.92 8.49
CA TYR A 104 8.23 -13.76 7.08
C TYR A 104 7.30 -14.63 6.22
N GLY A 105 6.68 -14.02 5.21
CA GLY A 105 5.76 -14.67 4.29
C GLY A 105 4.38 -15.01 4.85
N GLU A 106 4.06 -14.62 6.09
CA GLU A 106 2.77 -14.84 6.72
C GLU A 106 2.02 -13.52 6.96
N PHE A 107 0.72 -13.47 6.67
CA PHE A 107 -0.10 -12.26 6.74
C PHE A 107 -1.42 -12.52 7.47
N ASN A 108 -1.86 -11.56 8.31
CA ASN A 108 -3.17 -11.63 8.96
C ASN A 108 -4.31 -11.45 7.95
N ASN A 109 -4.11 -10.56 6.97
CA ASN A 109 -5.06 -10.34 5.89
C ASN A 109 -4.95 -11.46 4.85
N GLN A 110 -6.04 -12.23 4.70
CA GLN A 110 -6.07 -13.39 3.82
C GLN A 110 -6.00 -13.04 2.32
N GLU A 111 -6.40 -11.84 1.93
CA GLU A 111 -6.25 -11.40 0.53
C GLU A 111 -4.80 -11.04 0.23
N ILE A 112 -4.10 -10.41 1.18
CA ILE A 112 -2.66 -10.15 1.08
C ILE A 112 -1.88 -11.48 1.08
N GLN A 113 -2.26 -12.45 1.93
CA GLN A 113 -1.64 -13.79 1.88
C GLN A 113 -1.77 -14.44 0.51
N LYS A 114 -2.96 -14.41 -0.09
CA LYS A 114 -3.18 -14.95 -1.44
C LYS A 114 -2.40 -14.19 -2.52
N LEU A 115 -2.22 -12.88 -2.36
CA LEU A 115 -1.37 -12.09 -3.25
C LEU A 115 0.08 -12.54 -3.14
N TYR A 116 0.62 -12.64 -1.94
CA TYR A 116 1.96 -13.13 -1.67
C TYR A 116 2.19 -14.51 -2.33
N ASP A 117 1.32 -15.47 -2.04
CA ASP A 117 1.44 -16.82 -2.58
C ASP A 117 1.49 -16.82 -4.12
N ARG A 118 0.63 -16.01 -4.77
CA ARG A 118 0.62 -15.89 -6.23
C ARG A 118 1.87 -15.21 -6.78
N PHE A 119 2.36 -14.17 -6.11
CA PHE A 119 3.56 -13.46 -6.53
C PHE A 119 4.82 -14.34 -6.39
N ILE A 120 4.89 -15.13 -5.34
CA ILE A 120 5.98 -16.10 -5.16
C ILE A 120 5.91 -17.18 -6.23
N ASP A 121 4.74 -17.79 -6.46
CA ASP A 121 4.56 -18.83 -7.48
C ASP A 121 4.96 -18.31 -8.87
N TYR A 122 4.44 -17.16 -9.27
CA TYR A 122 4.69 -16.58 -10.59
C TYR A 122 6.11 -16.06 -10.76
N GLY A 123 6.61 -15.32 -9.76
CA GLY A 123 7.95 -14.74 -9.79
C GLY A 123 9.09 -15.75 -9.71
N SER A 124 8.80 -16.97 -9.21
CA SER A 124 9.78 -18.06 -9.15
C SER A 124 10.00 -18.78 -10.47
N GLU A 125 9.11 -18.59 -11.46
CA GLU A 125 9.23 -19.30 -12.74
C GLU A 125 10.44 -18.84 -13.57
N ASN A 126 10.69 -17.54 -13.62
CA ASN A 126 11.82 -16.94 -14.33
C ASN A 126 12.04 -15.47 -13.94
N ARG A 127 13.19 -14.90 -14.34
CA ARG A 127 13.58 -13.50 -14.03
C ARG A 127 12.63 -12.45 -14.59
N ALA A 128 12.01 -12.69 -15.75
CA ALA A 128 11.09 -11.73 -16.35
C ALA A 128 9.81 -11.65 -15.53
N ASN A 129 9.25 -12.80 -15.12
CA ASN A 129 8.10 -12.86 -14.22
C ASN A 129 8.41 -12.24 -12.86
N ALA A 130 9.63 -12.42 -12.33
CA ALA A 130 10.03 -11.80 -11.09
C ALA A 130 9.99 -10.26 -11.18
N LEU A 131 10.56 -9.68 -12.22
CA LEU A 131 10.51 -8.23 -12.46
C LEU A 131 9.07 -7.72 -12.65
N GLU A 132 8.22 -8.47 -13.35
CA GLU A 132 6.81 -8.16 -13.53
C GLU A 132 6.05 -8.17 -12.19
N VAL A 133 6.37 -9.10 -11.30
CA VAL A 133 5.85 -9.11 -9.91
C VAL A 133 6.25 -7.83 -9.19
N GLY A 134 7.52 -7.43 -9.27
CA GLY A 134 7.97 -6.18 -8.66
C GLY A 134 7.17 -4.97 -9.16
N ALA A 135 7.05 -4.81 -10.49
CA ALA A 135 6.25 -3.73 -11.06
C ALA A 135 4.77 -3.80 -10.65
N SER A 136 4.19 -5.01 -10.56
CA SER A 136 2.78 -5.20 -10.18
C SER A 136 2.49 -4.84 -8.72
N ILE A 137 3.43 -5.06 -7.82
CA ILE A 137 3.30 -4.67 -6.41
C ILE A 137 3.30 -3.14 -6.30
N GLU A 138 4.23 -2.46 -6.95
CA GLU A 138 4.31 -0.99 -6.93
C GLU A 138 3.09 -0.34 -7.59
N ASP A 139 2.61 -0.91 -8.69
CA ASP A 139 1.39 -0.50 -9.40
C ASP A 139 0.15 -0.58 -8.48
N LEU A 140 0.02 -1.65 -7.70
CA LEU A 140 -1.04 -1.82 -6.69
C LEU A 140 -0.91 -0.79 -5.57
N ASP A 141 0.27 -0.69 -4.97
CA ASP A 141 0.55 0.19 -3.83
C ASP A 141 0.27 1.66 -4.14
N ILE A 142 0.64 2.14 -5.34
CA ILE A 142 0.33 3.50 -5.79
C ILE A 142 -1.18 3.76 -5.78
N VAL A 143 -1.99 2.81 -6.23
CA VAL A 143 -3.45 2.94 -6.31
C VAL A 143 -4.07 2.90 -4.93
N ASP A 144 -3.64 1.97 -4.06
CA ASP A 144 -4.21 1.82 -2.73
C ASP A 144 -3.84 3.01 -1.84
N LEU A 145 -2.61 3.51 -1.92
CA LEU A 145 -2.21 4.76 -1.25
C LEU A 145 -3.02 5.96 -1.74
N ALA A 146 -3.26 6.11 -3.05
CA ALA A 146 -4.11 7.19 -3.58
C ALA A 146 -5.52 7.12 -2.99
N ASN A 147 -6.13 5.94 -2.96
CA ASN A 147 -7.46 5.74 -2.40
C ASN A 147 -7.52 6.09 -0.90
N TYR A 148 -6.50 5.75 -0.12
CA TYR A 148 -6.46 6.08 1.31
C TYR A 148 -6.18 7.57 1.57
N ILE A 149 -5.34 8.21 0.75
CA ILE A 149 -5.12 9.66 0.81
C ILE A 149 -6.43 10.42 0.55
N ASP A 150 -7.18 10.00 -0.47
CA ASP A 150 -8.47 10.62 -0.82
C ASP A 150 -9.55 10.38 0.24
N ALA A 151 -9.48 9.26 0.97
CA ALA A 151 -10.49 8.88 1.97
C ALA A 151 -10.26 9.48 3.36
N THR A 152 -9.04 9.89 3.70
CA THR A 152 -8.72 10.42 5.03
C THR A 152 -8.65 11.95 5.05
N THR A 153 -8.98 12.55 6.19
CA THR A 153 -8.70 13.96 6.49
C THR A 153 -7.54 14.13 7.45
N ASN A 154 -6.94 13.04 7.89
CA ASN A 154 -5.83 13.04 8.84
C ASN A 154 -4.53 13.49 8.17
N SER A 155 -4.07 14.68 8.48
CA SER A 155 -2.90 15.30 7.83
C SER A 155 -1.58 14.54 8.07
N ALA A 156 -1.43 13.82 9.18
CA ALA A 156 -0.25 13.02 9.44
C ALA A 156 -0.22 11.76 8.57
N MET A 157 -1.38 11.10 8.38
CA MET A 157 -1.52 9.98 7.45
C MET A 157 -1.27 10.42 6.02
N ILE A 158 -1.94 11.49 5.57
CA ILE A 158 -1.75 12.03 4.21
C ILE A 158 -0.26 12.23 3.92
N LYS A 159 0.45 12.93 4.80
CA LYS A 159 1.88 13.20 4.62
C LYS A 159 2.73 11.93 4.51
N VAL A 160 2.46 10.92 5.31
CA VAL A 160 3.18 9.64 5.26
C VAL A 160 2.83 8.89 3.98
N PHE A 161 1.56 8.75 3.66
CA PHE A 161 1.09 8.03 2.48
C PHE A 161 1.55 8.68 1.16
N GLU A 162 1.57 10.02 1.09
CA GLU A 162 2.18 10.73 -0.05
C GLU A 162 3.67 10.43 -0.19
N SER A 163 4.40 10.28 0.92
CA SER A 163 5.82 9.92 0.89
C SER A 163 6.05 8.47 0.46
N LEU A 164 5.22 7.53 0.92
CA LEU A 164 5.24 6.14 0.48
C LEU A 164 4.94 6.08 -1.03
N GLN A 165 3.82 6.66 -1.46
CA GLN A 165 3.41 6.68 -2.86
C GLN A 165 4.46 7.28 -3.80
N CYS A 166 5.17 8.32 -3.35
CA CYS A 166 6.32 8.87 -4.05
C CYS A 166 7.43 7.81 -4.20
N GLY A 167 7.71 7.02 -3.15
CA GLY A 167 8.65 5.91 -3.18
C GLY A 167 8.24 4.86 -4.19
N SER A 168 7.00 4.39 -4.12
CA SER A 168 6.44 3.36 -5.00
C SER A 168 6.46 3.77 -6.48
N ARG A 169 6.21 5.06 -6.80
CA ARG A 169 6.39 5.56 -8.18
C ARG A 169 7.84 5.46 -8.65
N ASN A 170 8.81 5.73 -7.78
CA ASN A 170 10.23 5.55 -8.11
C ASN A 170 10.62 4.08 -8.28
N HIS A 171 10.06 3.20 -7.45
CA HIS A 171 10.26 1.76 -7.53
C HIS A 171 9.67 1.19 -8.81
N LEU A 172 8.43 1.59 -9.17
CA LEU A 172 7.79 1.20 -10.42
C LEU A 172 8.65 1.55 -11.63
N ARG A 173 9.19 2.79 -11.69
CA ARG A 173 10.12 3.19 -12.76
C ARG A 173 11.33 2.26 -12.82
N SER A 174 11.92 1.93 -11.67
CA SER A 174 13.09 1.06 -11.59
C SER A 174 12.81 -0.37 -12.08
N PHE A 175 11.64 -0.93 -11.77
CA PHE A 175 11.24 -2.24 -12.28
C PHE A 175 10.93 -2.19 -13.78
N VAL A 176 10.20 -1.17 -14.25
CA VAL A 176 9.88 -1.00 -15.68
C VAL A 176 11.14 -0.84 -16.51
N ASP A 177 12.09 -0.01 -16.07
CA ASP A 177 13.39 0.13 -16.72
C ASP A 177 14.12 -1.23 -16.87
N ALA A 178 14.08 -2.06 -15.81
CA ALA A 178 14.71 -3.39 -15.84
C ALA A 178 13.97 -4.36 -16.76
N ILE A 179 12.65 -4.28 -16.84
CA ILE A 179 11.82 -5.07 -17.77
C ILE A 179 12.16 -4.69 -19.20
N GLU A 180 12.19 -3.40 -19.52
CA GLU A 180 12.50 -2.90 -20.87
C GLU A 180 13.95 -3.24 -21.30
N LEU A 181 14.91 -3.11 -20.39
CA LEU A 181 16.30 -3.52 -20.64
C LEU A 181 16.42 -5.02 -20.91
N SER A 182 15.49 -5.83 -20.44
CA SER A 182 15.42 -7.27 -20.75
C SER A 182 14.74 -7.58 -22.08
N GLY A 183 14.23 -6.56 -22.79
CA GLY A 183 13.52 -6.68 -24.06
C GLY A 183 12.03 -7.02 -23.93
N ASN A 184 11.46 -6.83 -22.74
CA ASN A 184 10.05 -7.01 -22.45
C ASN A 184 9.35 -5.65 -22.24
N THR A 185 8.03 -5.67 -22.04
CA THR A 185 7.21 -4.49 -21.73
C THR A 185 6.32 -4.81 -20.54
N TYR A 186 6.05 -3.83 -19.69
CA TYR A 186 5.09 -3.92 -18.61
C TYR A 186 3.78 -3.20 -19.00
N GLU A 187 2.66 -3.85 -18.76
CA GLU A 187 1.33 -3.26 -18.87
C GLU A 187 0.74 -3.14 -17.48
N PRO A 188 0.23 -1.96 -17.07
CA PRO A 188 -0.26 -1.77 -15.71
C PRO A 188 -1.48 -2.66 -15.43
N HIS A 189 -1.52 -3.23 -14.22
CA HIS A 189 -2.60 -4.12 -13.77
C HIS A 189 -3.65 -3.39 -12.95
N TYR A 190 -3.27 -2.32 -12.26
CA TYR A 190 -4.10 -1.57 -11.31
C TYR A 190 -4.23 -0.10 -11.68
N LEU A 191 -3.13 0.57 -12.05
CA LEU A 191 -3.14 1.93 -12.59
C LEU A 191 -3.91 2.00 -13.91
N THR A 192 -4.49 3.17 -14.18
CA THR A 192 -4.94 3.46 -15.54
C THR A 192 -3.74 3.60 -16.47
N GLN A 193 -3.92 3.32 -17.75
CA GLN A 193 -2.84 3.51 -18.74
C GLN A 193 -2.36 4.97 -18.80
N GLU A 194 -3.23 5.93 -18.50
CA GLU A 194 -2.92 7.36 -18.47
C GLU A 194 -1.98 7.66 -17.30
N ASP A 195 -2.36 7.25 -16.07
CA ASP A 195 -1.55 7.47 -14.86
C ASP A 195 -0.19 6.76 -14.96
N TYR A 196 -0.19 5.51 -15.40
CA TYR A 196 1.04 4.76 -15.66
C TYR A 196 1.97 5.53 -16.62
N THR A 197 1.42 6.01 -17.74
CA THR A 197 2.20 6.74 -18.74
C THR A 197 2.79 8.03 -18.16
N VAL A 198 2.04 8.75 -17.34
CA VAL A 198 2.53 9.95 -16.64
C VAL A 198 3.69 9.57 -15.70
N ILE A 199 3.50 8.54 -14.88
CA ILE A 199 4.51 8.12 -13.91
C ILE A 199 5.82 7.70 -14.61
N ILE A 200 5.74 6.87 -15.66
CA ILE A 200 6.94 6.32 -16.30
C ILE A 200 7.72 7.38 -17.08
N ASN A 201 7.03 8.39 -17.65
CA ASN A 201 7.68 9.47 -18.39
C ASN A 201 8.22 10.60 -17.50
N ASP A 202 7.91 10.59 -16.19
CA ASP A 202 8.43 11.60 -15.28
C ASP A 202 9.81 11.20 -14.71
N SER A 203 10.51 12.18 -14.16
CA SER A 203 11.81 11.97 -13.53
C SER A 203 11.68 11.37 -12.14
N GLN A 204 12.79 10.83 -11.62
CA GLN A 204 12.90 10.38 -10.23
C GLN A 204 12.49 11.49 -9.26
N GLU A 205 11.62 11.16 -8.32
CA GLU A 205 11.07 12.06 -7.31
C GLU A 205 11.92 12.08 -6.05
N GLN A 206 11.92 13.23 -5.34
CA GLN A 206 12.54 13.34 -4.03
C GLN A 206 11.47 13.18 -2.95
N CYS A 207 11.42 11.99 -2.35
CA CYS A 207 10.42 11.61 -1.37
C CYS A 207 10.84 11.98 0.06
N GLY A 208 9.85 12.31 0.92
CA GLY A 208 10.07 12.42 2.36
C GLY A 208 10.82 13.68 2.85
N ARG A 209 10.61 14.83 2.20
CA ARG A 209 11.12 16.13 2.70
C ARG A 209 10.06 16.95 3.41
#